data_14880f2a97e50b4971fda08767a0a5e1
#
_entry.id   14880f2a97e50b4971fda08767a0a5e1
#
_cell.length_a   1.000
_cell.length_b   1.000
_cell.length_c   1.000
_cell.angle_alpha   90.00
_cell.angle_beta   90.00
_cell.angle_gamma   90.00
#
_symmetry.space_group_name_H-M   'P 1'
#
loop_
_entity.id
_entity.type
_entity.pdbx_description
1 polymer ?
#
loop_
_entity_poly.entity_id
_entity_poly.type
_entity_poly.pdbx_seq_one_letter_code
_entity_poly.pdbx_strand_id
1 'polypeptide(L)'
;FIDEYEHALSRFRADSLVTHIGNAEHGGHFDFPDWAGPLFDLYDALHAATRGAIDPCVGEDLIRLGYDPALSFTVEADAGERLGALHGRAVWGRDVVRSSGTTLVTRSPVHVDFGACGKGYLVDSLGGLLTDSELSRTSHVKSAETTNPTCQSSTSDSKRESAAPEFVIDAGGDLLARTNKPIRVALEDPDDPSCAVGVALIGDGAFCASAPSRRHWEVAVNEQTHLAIHHLLNAIDGLPVQQTEATWVAVRSASFGGYPTAVADGLATALFVADPNELSSTFAFDCATLDVDRHATISAGFPGRFF
;
A
#
# COMPACT_ATOMS: atom_id res chain seq x y z
N PHE A 1 0.45 4.65 -17.84
CA PHE A 1 0.91 4.78 -16.46
C PHE A 1 0.98 3.42 -15.74
N ILE A 2 -0.08 2.58 -15.74
CA ILE A 2 -0.05 1.26 -15.04
C ILE A 2 1.11 0.40 -15.53
N ASP A 3 1.31 0.27 -16.86
CA ASP A 3 2.41 -0.52 -17.41
C ASP A 3 3.80 0.05 -17.02
N GLU A 4 3.95 1.39 -17.00
CA GLU A 4 5.16 2.05 -16.51
C GLU A 4 5.39 1.79 -15.01
N TYR A 5 4.30 1.82 -14.23
CA TYR A 5 4.34 1.50 -12.80
C TYR A 5 4.82 0.08 -12.55
N GLU A 6 4.26 -0.89 -13.26
CA GLU A 6 4.68 -2.29 -13.16
C GLU A 6 6.11 -2.51 -13.65
N HIS A 7 6.55 -1.83 -14.70
CA HIS A 7 7.94 -1.86 -15.16
C HIS A 7 8.92 -1.31 -14.12
N ALA A 8 8.51 -0.36 -13.31
CA ALA A 8 9.36 0.14 -12.24
C ALA A 8 9.35 -0.77 -11.01
N LEU A 9 8.18 -1.20 -10.53
CA LEU A 9 7.99 -1.69 -9.16
C LEU A 9 7.58 -3.17 -9.02
N SER A 10 7.17 -3.84 -10.11
CA SER A 10 6.69 -5.22 -10.01
C SER A 10 7.84 -6.23 -9.97
N ARG A 11 8.03 -6.92 -8.84
CA ARG A 11 8.97 -8.03 -8.74
C ARG A 11 8.55 -9.30 -9.49
N PHE A 12 7.33 -9.32 -10.03
CA PHE A 12 6.81 -10.42 -10.84
C PHE A 12 7.07 -10.23 -12.34
N ARG A 13 7.61 -9.08 -12.75
CA ARG A 13 8.03 -8.81 -14.12
C ARG A 13 9.53 -9.01 -14.26
N ALA A 14 9.95 -9.82 -15.20
CA ALA A 14 11.37 -10.09 -15.46
C ALA A 14 12.15 -8.85 -15.97
N ASP A 15 11.43 -7.89 -16.57
CA ASP A 15 11.97 -6.67 -17.17
C ASP A 15 11.81 -5.41 -16.28
N SER A 16 11.42 -5.57 -15.02
CA SER A 16 11.24 -4.44 -14.09
C SER A 16 12.55 -3.96 -13.47
N LEU A 17 12.58 -2.69 -13.02
CA LEU A 17 13.73 -2.13 -12.30
C LEU A 17 14.02 -2.90 -11.01
N VAL A 18 13.00 -3.29 -10.24
CA VAL A 18 13.20 -4.07 -9.01
C VAL A 18 13.80 -5.45 -9.29
N THR A 19 13.43 -6.09 -10.40
CA THR A 19 14.04 -7.36 -10.82
C THR A 19 15.48 -7.15 -11.27
N HIS A 20 15.80 -6.03 -11.92
CA HIS A 20 17.18 -5.69 -12.28
C HIS A 20 18.04 -5.48 -11.02
N ILE A 21 17.52 -4.86 -9.94
CA ILE A 21 18.23 -4.76 -8.66
C ILE A 21 18.54 -6.14 -8.09
N GLY A 22 17.56 -7.05 -8.10
CA GLY A 22 17.71 -8.43 -7.62
C GLY A 22 18.73 -9.25 -8.41
N ASN A 23 18.93 -8.94 -9.70
CA ASN A 23 19.86 -9.63 -10.58
C ASN A 23 21.24 -8.95 -10.72
N ALA A 24 21.46 -7.81 -10.07
CA ALA A 24 22.71 -7.03 -10.17
C ALA A 24 23.80 -7.62 -9.28
N GLU A 25 24.59 -8.55 -9.80
CA GLU A 25 25.64 -9.30 -9.07
C GLU A 25 26.59 -8.41 -8.27
N HIS A 26 26.91 -7.21 -8.77
CA HIS A 26 27.79 -6.24 -8.14
C HIS A 26 27.06 -4.99 -7.63
N GLY A 27 25.73 -5.05 -7.53
CA GLY A 27 24.89 -3.89 -7.25
C GLY A 27 24.90 -2.88 -8.41
N GLY A 28 24.53 -1.64 -8.12
CA GLY A 28 24.46 -0.59 -9.13
C GLY A 28 23.72 0.65 -8.67
N HIS A 29 23.49 1.54 -9.64
CA HIS A 29 22.63 2.71 -9.52
C HIS A 29 21.38 2.48 -10.37
N PHE A 30 20.21 2.67 -9.78
CA PHE A 30 18.92 2.37 -10.41
C PHE A 30 18.05 3.62 -10.32
N ASP A 31 17.84 4.27 -11.45
CA ASP A 31 17.06 5.50 -11.56
C ASP A 31 15.59 5.14 -11.79
N PHE A 32 14.74 5.43 -10.80
CA PHE A 32 13.30 5.29 -10.91
C PHE A 32 12.68 6.59 -11.46
N PRO A 33 11.49 6.51 -12.07
CA PRO A 33 10.75 7.71 -12.47
C PRO A 33 10.49 8.65 -11.30
N ASP A 34 10.39 9.95 -11.58
CA ASP A 34 10.21 11.00 -10.56
C ASP A 34 9.00 10.75 -9.64
N TRP A 35 7.94 10.15 -10.18
CA TRP A 35 6.76 9.81 -9.40
C TRP A 35 7.02 8.75 -8.31
N ALA A 36 8.12 8.02 -8.33
CA ALA A 36 8.44 7.03 -7.27
C ALA A 36 8.95 7.68 -5.97
N GLY A 37 9.37 8.95 -5.99
CA GLY A 37 9.93 9.65 -4.84
C GLY A 37 9.03 9.61 -3.60
N PRO A 38 7.76 10.02 -3.67
CA PRO A 38 6.85 9.97 -2.52
C PRO A 38 6.59 8.56 -1.97
N LEU A 39 6.64 7.52 -2.82
CA LEU A 39 6.55 6.14 -2.37
C LEU A 39 7.76 5.76 -1.51
N PHE A 40 8.96 6.14 -1.94
CA PHE A 40 10.18 5.90 -1.16
C PHE A 40 10.20 6.69 0.15
N ASP A 41 9.69 7.94 0.16
CA ASP A 41 9.53 8.73 1.38
C ASP A 41 8.59 8.04 2.38
N LEU A 42 7.51 7.43 1.88
CA LEU A 42 6.59 6.66 2.70
C LEU A 42 7.25 5.41 3.29
N TYR A 43 8.07 4.68 2.50
CA TYR A 43 8.82 3.54 3.03
C TYR A 43 9.87 3.95 4.05
N ASP A 44 10.55 5.07 3.86
CA ASP A 44 11.49 5.61 4.86
C ASP A 44 10.75 5.88 6.19
N ALA A 45 9.56 6.49 6.12
CA ALA A 45 8.74 6.78 7.28
C ALA A 45 8.19 5.51 7.97
N LEU A 46 7.67 4.54 7.19
CA LEU A 46 7.17 3.26 7.71
C LEU A 46 8.28 2.43 8.33
N HIS A 47 9.43 2.31 7.67
CA HIS A 47 10.60 1.62 8.19
C HIS A 47 11.05 2.21 9.54
N ALA A 48 11.14 3.53 9.63
CA ALA A 48 11.50 4.20 10.87
C ALA A 48 10.45 4.01 11.97
N ALA A 49 9.15 4.20 11.66
CA ALA A 49 8.06 4.09 12.63
C ALA A 49 7.89 2.66 13.17
N THR A 50 8.21 1.64 12.36
CA THR A 50 8.13 0.22 12.76
C THR A 50 9.48 -0.35 13.20
N ARG A 51 10.53 0.48 13.31
CA ARG A 51 11.90 0.06 13.68
C ARG A 51 12.44 -1.05 12.78
N GLY A 52 12.08 -1.01 11.49
CA GLY A 52 12.53 -1.98 10.49
C GLY A 52 11.63 -3.20 10.31
N ALA A 53 10.51 -3.32 11.04
CA ALA A 53 9.59 -4.43 10.86
C ALA A 53 8.80 -4.34 9.52
N ILE A 54 8.62 -3.14 8.97
CA ILE A 54 8.26 -2.91 7.57
C ILE A 54 9.51 -2.50 6.81
N ASP A 55 9.92 -3.30 5.83
CA ASP A 55 11.15 -3.12 5.06
C ASP A 55 10.95 -3.68 3.64
N PRO A 56 11.13 -2.89 2.57
CA PRO A 56 11.01 -3.39 1.20
C PRO A 56 11.92 -4.57 0.87
N CYS A 57 13.06 -4.71 1.55
CA CYS A 57 13.97 -5.82 1.30
C CYS A 57 13.40 -7.18 1.73
N VAL A 58 12.21 -7.23 2.36
CA VAL A 58 11.44 -8.45 2.66
C VAL A 58 11.14 -9.30 1.41
N GLY A 59 11.31 -8.72 0.21
CA GLY A 59 11.19 -9.45 -1.06
C GLY A 59 12.06 -10.70 -1.13
N GLU A 60 13.24 -10.69 -0.53
CA GLU A 60 14.12 -11.86 -0.39
C GLU A 60 13.48 -12.96 0.48
N ASP A 61 12.90 -12.58 1.62
CA ASP A 61 12.25 -13.53 2.53
C ASP A 61 11.00 -14.15 1.87
N LEU A 62 10.21 -13.35 1.15
CA LEU A 62 9.06 -13.84 0.39
C LEU A 62 9.47 -14.87 -0.68
N ILE A 63 10.59 -14.65 -1.39
CA ILE A 63 11.12 -15.59 -2.37
C ILE A 63 11.51 -16.90 -1.68
N ARG A 64 12.26 -16.85 -0.58
CA ARG A 64 12.69 -18.04 0.18
C ARG A 64 11.53 -18.83 0.75
N LEU A 65 10.45 -18.16 1.08
CA LEU A 65 9.20 -18.78 1.55
C LEU A 65 8.33 -19.31 0.41
N GLY A 66 8.75 -19.16 -0.85
CA GLY A 66 8.05 -19.69 -2.03
C GLY A 66 7.07 -18.72 -2.68
N TYR A 67 6.96 -17.49 -2.20
CA TYR A 67 6.22 -16.44 -2.89
C TYR A 67 7.15 -15.73 -3.89
N ASP A 68 7.74 -16.51 -4.76
CA ASP A 68 8.65 -16.10 -5.83
C ASP A 68 7.89 -15.63 -7.08
N PRO A 69 8.57 -15.11 -8.12
CA PRO A 69 7.93 -14.70 -9.37
C PRO A 69 7.20 -15.82 -10.11
N ALA A 70 7.57 -17.09 -9.89
CA ALA A 70 6.92 -18.27 -10.48
C ALA A 70 5.73 -18.75 -9.63
N LEU A 71 5.52 -18.17 -8.43
CA LEU A 71 4.53 -18.62 -7.45
C LEU A 71 4.68 -20.11 -7.13
N SER A 72 5.92 -20.53 -6.85
CA SER A 72 6.25 -21.94 -6.62
C SER A 72 5.64 -22.48 -5.33
N PHE A 73 5.39 -21.61 -4.34
CA PHE A 73 4.93 -21.95 -3.00
C PHE A 73 5.77 -23.04 -2.35
N THR A 74 7.06 -23.07 -2.68
CA THR A 74 8.03 -24.03 -2.18
C THR A 74 9.06 -23.30 -1.32
N VAL A 75 9.15 -23.66 -0.04
CA VAL A 75 10.11 -23.06 0.89
C VAL A 75 11.51 -23.61 0.63
N GLU A 76 12.51 -22.73 0.58
CA GLU A 76 13.93 -23.14 0.51
C GLU A 76 14.33 -23.96 1.74
N ALA A 77 15.17 -24.98 1.56
CA ALA A 77 15.54 -25.90 2.64
C ALA A 77 16.30 -25.22 3.79
N ASP A 78 17.03 -24.13 3.50
CA ASP A 78 17.82 -23.33 4.45
C ASP A 78 17.11 -21.99 4.84
N ALA A 79 15.85 -21.82 4.48
CA ALA A 79 15.11 -20.59 4.75
C ALA A 79 15.19 -20.16 6.22
N GLY A 80 14.99 -21.10 7.16
CA GLY A 80 14.99 -20.80 8.60
C GLY A 80 16.31 -20.20 9.13
N GLU A 81 17.43 -20.42 8.43
CA GLU A 81 18.74 -19.87 8.79
C GLU A 81 19.05 -18.52 8.13
N ARG A 82 18.20 -18.07 7.17
CA ARG A 82 18.48 -16.94 6.28
C ARG A 82 17.40 -15.88 6.26
N LEU A 83 16.23 -16.14 6.89
CA LEU A 83 15.12 -15.19 6.93
C LEU A 83 15.42 -13.99 7.82
N GLY A 84 14.97 -12.83 7.37
CA GLY A 84 14.98 -11.59 8.12
C GLY A 84 16.32 -10.89 8.24
N ALA A 85 16.26 -9.65 8.68
CA ALA A 85 17.43 -8.82 8.95
C ALA A 85 18.35 -9.42 10.03
N LEU A 86 17.80 -10.20 10.96
CA LEU A 86 18.55 -10.90 12.03
C LEU A 86 19.54 -11.92 11.48
N HIS A 87 19.27 -12.52 10.33
CA HIS A 87 20.16 -13.50 9.68
C HIS A 87 20.92 -12.91 8.48
N GLY A 88 21.03 -11.57 8.42
CA GLY A 88 21.88 -10.88 7.45
C GLY A 88 21.23 -10.56 6.12
N ARG A 89 19.90 -10.69 5.98
CA ARG A 89 19.17 -10.15 4.83
C ARG A 89 19.44 -8.64 4.70
N ALA A 90 19.50 -8.14 3.48
CA ALA A 90 19.63 -6.71 3.20
C ALA A 90 18.54 -5.88 3.90
N VAL A 91 18.88 -4.65 4.29
CA VAL A 91 17.99 -3.74 5.03
C VAL A 91 17.87 -2.42 4.29
N TRP A 92 16.66 -1.90 4.19
CA TRP A 92 16.37 -0.59 3.61
C TRP A 92 17.11 0.53 4.38
N GLY A 93 17.63 1.51 3.65
CA GLY A 93 18.43 2.60 4.21
C GLY A 93 19.87 2.24 4.54
N ARG A 94 20.20 0.95 4.73
CA ARG A 94 21.58 0.47 4.98
C ARG A 94 22.21 -0.15 3.72
N ASP A 95 21.51 -1.10 3.10
CA ASP A 95 22.02 -1.88 1.96
C ASP A 95 21.39 -1.43 0.63
N VAL A 96 20.21 -0.84 0.70
CA VAL A 96 19.56 -0.08 -0.38
C VAL A 96 19.54 1.38 0.03
N VAL A 97 20.38 2.21 -0.58
CA VAL A 97 20.57 3.61 -0.20
C VAL A 97 20.00 4.52 -1.28
N ARG A 98 19.25 5.54 -0.87
CA ARG A 98 18.80 6.61 -1.79
C ARG A 98 19.93 7.63 -1.96
N SER A 99 20.48 7.73 -3.15
CA SER A 99 21.52 8.73 -3.48
C SER A 99 20.94 10.05 -3.98
N SER A 100 19.70 10.03 -4.45
CA SER A 100 18.88 11.19 -4.82
C SER A 100 17.42 10.88 -4.55
N GLY A 101 16.49 11.77 -4.92
CA GLY A 101 15.04 11.58 -4.70
C GLY A 101 14.51 10.21 -5.14
N THR A 102 14.95 9.71 -6.30
CA THR A 102 14.45 8.48 -6.93
C THR A 102 15.54 7.51 -7.39
N THR A 103 16.82 7.76 -7.08
CA THR A 103 17.91 6.84 -7.40
C THR A 103 18.23 5.94 -6.22
N LEU A 104 18.06 4.64 -6.39
CA LEU A 104 18.47 3.62 -5.43
C LEU A 104 19.85 3.08 -5.78
N VAL A 105 20.68 2.84 -4.76
CA VAL A 105 22.04 2.32 -4.90
C VAL A 105 22.20 1.08 -4.03
N THR A 106 22.71 -0.01 -4.62
CA THR A 106 23.07 -1.24 -3.90
C THR A 106 24.51 -1.62 -4.19
N ARG A 107 25.07 -2.50 -3.37
CA ARG A 107 26.43 -3.05 -3.55
C ARG A 107 26.46 -4.53 -3.90
N SER A 108 25.30 -5.17 -3.84
CA SER A 108 25.08 -6.59 -4.13
C SER A 108 23.62 -6.75 -4.60
N PRO A 109 23.21 -7.92 -5.10
CA PRO A 109 21.82 -8.20 -5.38
C PRO A 109 20.94 -7.97 -4.13
N VAL A 110 19.80 -7.30 -4.31
CA VAL A 110 18.79 -7.12 -3.27
C VAL A 110 17.40 -7.28 -3.90
N HIS A 111 16.62 -8.23 -3.38
CA HIS A 111 15.24 -8.39 -3.80
C HIS A 111 14.33 -7.49 -2.99
N VAL A 112 13.79 -6.45 -3.62
CA VAL A 112 12.86 -5.51 -2.99
C VAL A 112 11.42 -5.82 -3.39
N ASP A 113 10.50 -5.61 -2.46
CA ASP A 113 9.05 -5.71 -2.64
C ASP A 113 8.38 -4.46 -2.11
N PHE A 114 7.67 -3.75 -2.98
CA PHE A 114 6.92 -2.56 -2.62
C PHE A 114 5.43 -2.84 -2.37
N GLY A 115 5.06 -4.10 -2.09
CA GLY A 115 3.68 -4.55 -1.94
C GLY A 115 2.95 -4.01 -0.73
N ALA A 116 3.66 -3.56 0.33
CA ALA A 116 3.02 -3.09 1.55
C ALA A 116 2.22 -1.78 1.39
N CYS A 117 2.61 -0.90 0.47
CA CYS A 117 1.88 0.34 0.17
C CYS A 117 1.83 0.68 -1.33
N GLY A 118 2.41 -0.15 -2.18
CA GLY A 118 2.49 0.10 -3.62
C GLY A 118 1.12 0.07 -4.31
N LYS A 119 0.23 -0.82 -3.92
CA LYS A 119 -1.10 -0.90 -4.50
C LYS A 119 -1.91 0.36 -4.18
N GLY A 120 -1.90 0.81 -2.92
CA GLY A 120 -2.52 2.07 -2.51
C GLY A 120 -1.91 3.27 -3.22
N TYR A 121 -0.60 3.27 -3.45
CA TYR A 121 0.08 4.34 -4.18
C TYR A 121 -0.35 4.42 -5.67
N LEU A 122 -0.54 3.28 -6.31
CA LEU A 122 -1.11 3.21 -7.66
C LEU A 122 -2.53 3.78 -7.70
N VAL A 123 -3.36 3.44 -6.71
CA VAL A 123 -4.74 3.96 -6.57
C VAL A 123 -4.75 5.48 -6.45
N ASP A 124 -3.90 6.06 -5.61
CA ASP A 124 -3.77 7.51 -5.46
C ASP A 124 -3.31 8.19 -6.76
N SER A 125 -2.33 7.60 -7.44
CA SER A 125 -1.83 8.09 -8.73
C SER A 125 -2.92 8.11 -9.79
N LEU A 126 -3.74 7.06 -9.88
CA LEU A 126 -4.90 7.00 -10.78
C LEU A 126 -5.96 8.06 -10.40
N GLY A 127 -6.20 8.26 -9.11
CA GLY A 127 -7.09 9.31 -8.61
C GLY A 127 -6.64 10.71 -9.01
N GLY A 128 -5.33 10.98 -8.97
CA GLY A 128 -4.72 12.21 -9.49
C GLY A 128 -4.99 12.43 -10.97
N LEU A 129 -4.75 11.40 -11.79
CA LEU A 129 -5.01 11.45 -13.24
C LEU A 129 -6.49 11.75 -13.58
N LEU A 130 -7.44 11.18 -12.82
CA LEU A 130 -8.86 11.46 -13.00
C LEU A 130 -9.18 12.93 -12.69
N THR A 131 -8.63 13.44 -11.59
CA THR A 131 -8.82 14.85 -11.19
C THR A 131 -8.25 15.83 -12.21
N ASP A 132 -7.02 15.60 -12.68
CA ASP A 132 -6.34 16.48 -13.66
C ASP A 132 -7.03 16.46 -15.02
N SER A 133 -7.52 15.31 -15.47
CA SER A 133 -8.24 15.18 -16.74
C SER A 133 -9.55 15.97 -16.76
N GLU A 134 -10.28 16.00 -15.67
CA GLU A 134 -11.52 16.78 -15.54
C GLU A 134 -11.26 18.29 -15.46
N LEU A 135 -10.22 18.71 -14.73
CA LEU A 135 -9.80 20.12 -14.68
C LEU A 135 -9.40 20.62 -16.07
N SER A 136 -8.70 19.81 -16.86
CA SER A 136 -8.33 20.13 -18.24
C SER A 136 -9.55 20.29 -19.16
N ARG A 137 -10.56 19.42 -19.04
CA ARG A 137 -11.82 19.51 -19.82
C ARG A 137 -12.60 20.79 -19.49
N THR A 138 -12.71 21.14 -18.20
CA THR A 138 -13.43 22.35 -17.78
C THR A 138 -12.72 23.63 -18.23
N SER A 139 -11.40 23.64 -18.34
CA SER A 139 -10.63 24.78 -18.85
C SER A 139 -10.81 25.00 -20.37
N HIS A 140 -10.92 23.93 -21.15
CA HIS A 140 -11.15 23.99 -22.60
C HIS A 140 -12.57 24.48 -22.96
N VAL A 141 -13.58 24.12 -22.19
CA VAL A 141 -14.96 24.61 -22.35
C VAL A 141 -15.04 26.12 -22.10
N LYS A 142 -14.30 26.66 -21.14
CA LYS A 142 -14.24 28.10 -20.86
C LYS A 142 -13.56 28.92 -21.98
N SER A 143 -12.64 28.33 -22.74
CA SER A 143 -11.95 29.02 -23.84
C SER A 143 -12.75 29.05 -25.14
N ALA A 144 -13.78 28.22 -25.30
CA ALA A 144 -14.60 28.16 -26.51
C ALA A 144 -15.79 29.13 -26.49
N GLU A 145 -16.13 29.72 -25.34
CA GLU A 145 -17.28 30.64 -25.21
C GLU A 145 -16.98 32.14 -25.39
N THR A 146 -15.74 32.51 -25.77
CA THR A 146 -15.37 33.94 -25.90
C THR A 146 -15.29 34.38 -27.36
N THR A 147 -16.42 34.38 -28.08
CA THR A 147 -16.61 35.28 -29.25
C THR A 147 -18.10 35.53 -29.49
N ASN A 148 -18.70 36.48 -28.76
CA ASN A 148 -19.67 37.44 -29.33
C ASN A 148 -19.97 38.57 -28.33
N PRO A 149 -19.78 39.86 -28.70
CA PRO A 149 -20.15 40.97 -27.84
C PRO A 149 -21.54 41.49 -28.25
N THR A 150 -22.51 41.36 -27.37
CA THR A 150 -23.61 42.32 -27.19
C THR A 150 -24.76 41.67 -26.45
N CYS A 151 -24.87 41.93 -25.17
CA CYS A 151 -26.11 42.37 -24.48
C CYS A 151 -25.84 42.51 -22.98
N GLN A 152 -25.98 43.73 -22.47
CA GLN A 152 -25.94 44.04 -21.06
C GLN A 152 -27.28 43.58 -20.44
N SER A 153 -27.21 42.61 -19.53
CA SER A 153 -28.23 42.45 -18.49
C SER A 153 -27.56 41.94 -17.23
N SER A 154 -27.64 42.77 -16.19
CA SER A 154 -27.20 42.52 -14.83
C SER A 154 -27.96 41.35 -14.21
N THR A 155 -27.32 40.22 -14.09
CA THR A 155 -27.72 39.14 -13.15
C THR A 155 -26.48 38.65 -12.43
N SER A 156 -26.58 38.62 -11.12
CA SER A 156 -25.55 38.16 -10.19
C SER A 156 -24.94 36.82 -10.63
N ASP A 157 -23.70 36.85 -11.15
CA ASP A 157 -22.87 35.66 -11.36
C ASP A 157 -22.54 35.08 -10.01
N SER A 158 -23.36 34.13 -9.56
CA SER A 158 -22.90 33.14 -8.60
C SER A 158 -21.83 32.31 -9.29
N LYS A 159 -20.55 32.54 -8.94
CA LYS A 159 -19.45 31.65 -9.30
C LYS A 159 -19.88 30.22 -8.95
N ARG A 160 -20.26 29.45 -9.95
CA ARG A 160 -20.25 27.98 -9.82
C ARG A 160 -18.79 27.59 -9.67
N GLU A 161 -18.33 27.43 -8.43
CA GLU A 161 -17.13 26.65 -8.16
C GLU A 161 -17.35 25.29 -8.83
N SER A 162 -16.49 24.94 -9.77
CA SER A 162 -16.48 23.61 -10.38
C SER A 162 -16.25 22.63 -9.24
N ALA A 163 -17.27 21.92 -8.83
CA ALA A 163 -17.13 20.87 -7.83
C ALA A 163 -16.12 19.85 -8.36
N ALA A 164 -15.18 19.44 -7.50
CA ALA A 164 -14.24 18.37 -7.85
C ALA A 164 -15.02 17.11 -8.25
N PRO A 165 -14.52 16.31 -9.21
CA PRO A 165 -15.20 15.10 -9.65
C PRO A 165 -15.39 14.12 -8.50
N GLU A 166 -16.59 13.52 -8.41
CA GLU A 166 -16.85 12.43 -7.46
C GLU A 166 -16.51 11.09 -8.11
N PHE A 167 -15.74 10.28 -7.43
CA PHE A 167 -15.39 8.93 -7.87
C PHE A 167 -15.01 8.02 -6.69
N VAL A 168 -15.01 6.73 -6.94
CA VAL A 168 -14.46 5.71 -6.06
C VAL A 168 -13.56 4.81 -6.90
N ILE A 169 -12.34 4.58 -6.44
CA ILE A 169 -11.44 3.58 -6.99
C ILE A 169 -11.33 2.47 -5.96
N ASP A 170 -11.53 1.22 -6.37
CA ASP A 170 -11.35 0.02 -5.56
C ASP A 170 -10.36 -0.92 -6.27
N ALA A 171 -9.28 -1.24 -5.58
CA ALA A 171 -8.25 -2.14 -6.06
C ALA A 171 -8.13 -3.37 -5.12
N GLY A 172 -9.25 -4.05 -4.90
CA GLY A 172 -9.29 -5.30 -4.13
C GLY A 172 -8.98 -5.10 -2.64
N GLY A 173 -9.65 -4.15 -2.00
CA GLY A 173 -9.52 -3.83 -0.58
C GLY A 173 -8.79 -2.52 -0.30
N ASP A 174 -8.19 -1.88 -1.32
CA ASP A 174 -7.64 -0.53 -1.21
C ASP A 174 -8.56 0.44 -1.95
N LEU A 175 -9.19 1.29 -1.17
CA LEU A 175 -10.26 2.18 -1.57
C LEU A 175 -9.81 3.63 -1.48
N LEU A 176 -9.95 4.37 -2.58
CA LEU A 176 -9.92 5.83 -2.60
C LEU A 176 -11.32 6.34 -2.93
N ALA A 177 -11.92 7.08 -2.02
CA ALA A 177 -13.22 7.72 -2.23
C ALA A 177 -13.07 9.24 -2.30
N ARG A 178 -13.65 9.84 -3.34
CA ARG A 178 -13.87 11.27 -3.52
C ARG A 178 -15.37 11.48 -3.69
N THR A 179 -16.11 11.59 -2.59
CA THR A 179 -17.58 11.59 -2.60
C THR A 179 -18.14 12.45 -1.50
N ASN A 180 -19.23 13.17 -1.81
CA ASN A 180 -19.99 13.97 -0.87
C ASN A 180 -20.91 13.12 0.01
N LYS A 181 -21.19 11.86 -0.38
CA LYS A 181 -22.05 10.94 0.39
C LYS A 181 -21.22 9.72 0.79
N PRO A 182 -21.16 9.38 2.08
CA PRO A 182 -20.43 8.20 2.52
C PRO A 182 -20.93 6.93 1.84
N ILE A 183 -19.99 6.09 1.39
CA ILE A 183 -20.25 4.74 0.91
C ILE A 183 -20.17 3.75 2.05
N ARG A 184 -20.94 2.67 1.95
CA ARG A 184 -20.89 1.60 2.94
C ARG A 184 -19.93 0.52 2.47
N VAL A 185 -18.97 0.17 3.31
CA VAL A 185 -17.97 -0.87 3.06
C VAL A 185 -18.11 -1.95 4.13
N ALA A 186 -18.22 -3.21 3.71
CA ALA A 186 -18.22 -4.34 4.63
C ALA A 186 -16.80 -4.59 5.16
N LEU A 187 -16.68 -4.87 6.45
CA LEU A 187 -15.47 -5.43 7.05
C LEU A 187 -15.55 -6.95 6.88
N GLU A 188 -14.84 -7.47 5.89
CA GLU A 188 -14.89 -8.88 5.53
C GLU A 188 -14.40 -9.77 6.68
N ASP A 189 -15.06 -10.88 6.90
CA ASP A 189 -14.63 -11.89 7.86
C ASP A 189 -13.39 -12.63 7.29
N PRO A 190 -12.23 -12.64 7.97
CA PRO A 190 -11.05 -13.34 7.47
C PRO A 190 -11.22 -14.85 7.33
N ASP A 191 -12.15 -15.48 8.09
CA ASP A 191 -12.43 -16.91 8.04
C ASP A 191 -13.46 -17.27 6.98
N ASP A 192 -14.39 -16.35 6.67
CA ASP A 192 -15.45 -16.56 5.69
C ASP A 192 -15.66 -15.30 4.82
N PRO A 193 -15.05 -15.25 3.62
CA PRO A 193 -15.17 -14.08 2.73
C PRO A 193 -16.61 -13.79 2.25
N SER A 194 -17.57 -14.70 2.49
CA SER A 194 -18.99 -14.46 2.20
C SER A 194 -19.71 -13.68 3.31
N CYS A 195 -19.06 -13.54 4.46
CA CYS A 195 -19.57 -12.88 5.65
C CYS A 195 -18.84 -11.56 5.94
N ALA A 196 -19.41 -10.74 6.81
CA ALA A 196 -18.81 -9.53 7.32
C ALA A 196 -18.85 -9.52 8.85
N VAL A 197 -17.75 -9.09 9.48
CA VAL A 197 -17.67 -8.88 10.93
C VAL A 197 -18.11 -7.49 11.35
N GLY A 198 -18.33 -6.59 10.41
CA GLY A 198 -18.68 -5.20 10.67
C GLY A 198 -18.95 -4.40 9.41
N VAL A 199 -19.12 -3.08 9.59
CA VAL A 199 -19.37 -2.14 8.49
C VAL A 199 -18.70 -0.81 8.78
N ALA A 200 -18.11 -0.18 7.76
CA ALA A 200 -17.61 1.19 7.80
C ALA A 200 -18.38 2.11 6.85
N LEU A 201 -18.40 3.40 7.14
CA LEU A 201 -18.96 4.47 6.30
C LEU A 201 -17.83 5.39 5.86
N ILE A 202 -17.43 5.27 4.60
CA ILE A 202 -16.28 5.95 4.04
C ILE A 202 -16.74 7.16 3.23
N GLY A 203 -16.32 8.34 3.65
CA GLY A 203 -16.50 9.59 2.92
C GLY A 203 -15.31 9.92 2.03
N ASP A 204 -14.90 11.21 2.03
CA ASP A 204 -13.71 11.65 1.29
C ASP A 204 -12.42 11.19 2.00
N GLY A 205 -11.67 10.29 1.36
CA GLY A 205 -10.44 9.70 1.89
C GLY A 205 -10.17 8.30 1.40
N ALA A 206 -9.25 7.62 2.07
CA ALA A 206 -8.84 6.25 1.77
C ALA A 206 -9.30 5.27 2.86
N PHE A 207 -9.53 4.04 2.43
CA PHE A 207 -9.83 2.92 3.33
C PHE A 207 -9.18 1.66 2.78
N CYS A 208 -8.27 1.06 3.56
CA CYS A 208 -7.54 -0.13 3.16
C CYS A 208 -7.70 -1.23 4.20
N ALA A 209 -7.67 -2.47 3.73
CA ALA A 209 -7.75 -3.66 4.56
C ALA A 209 -6.64 -4.65 4.20
N SER A 210 -6.05 -5.28 5.22
CA SER A 210 -5.07 -6.36 5.04
C SER A 210 -5.47 -7.57 5.88
N ALA A 211 -5.29 -8.76 5.30
CA ALA A 211 -5.54 -10.04 5.97
C ALA A 211 -4.62 -11.14 5.40
N PRO A 212 -4.09 -12.05 6.25
CA PRO A 212 -3.33 -13.22 5.84
C PRO A 212 -4.11 -14.13 4.88
N SER A 213 -5.43 -14.26 5.09
CA SER A 213 -6.33 -15.11 4.31
C SER A 213 -6.33 -14.81 2.81
N ARG A 214 -5.91 -13.61 2.40
CA ARG A 214 -5.87 -13.21 0.98
C ARG A 214 -4.77 -13.89 0.18
N ARG A 215 -3.62 -14.22 0.82
CA ARG A 215 -2.47 -14.87 0.19
C ARG A 215 -1.76 -15.75 1.21
N HIS A 216 -2.15 -17.00 1.27
CA HIS A 216 -1.55 -18.00 2.14
C HIS A 216 -1.34 -19.31 1.36
N TRP A 217 -0.40 -20.11 1.84
CA TRP A 217 -0.11 -21.44 1.32
C TRP A 217 0.35 -22.35 2.45
N GLU A 218 0.26 -23.65 2.24
CA GLU A 218 0.68 -24.64 3.21
C GLU A 218 1.99 -25.29 2.75
N VAL A 219 2.90 -25.48 3.70
CA VAL A 219 4.14 -26.21 3.48
C VAL A 219 4.16 -27.43 4.36
N ALA A 220 4.37 -28.60 3.76
CA ALA A 220 4.54 -29.84 4.49
C ALA A 220 5.90 -29.82 5.20
N VAL A 221 5.88 -29.84 6.54
CA VAL A 221 7.08 -30.02 7.38
C VAL A 221 7.42 -31.51 7.49
N ASN A 222 6.38 -32.35 7.55
CA ASN A 222 6.45 -33.82 7.48
C ASN A 222 5.09 -34.36 7.01
N GLU A 223 4.94 -35.70 6.95
CA GLU A 223 3.70 -36.35 6.46
C GLU A 223 2.42 -35.95 7.24
N GLN A 224 2.54 -35.39 8.42
CA GLN A 224 1.41 -35.12 9.34
C GLN A 224 1.33 -33.65 9.76
N THR A 225 2.35 -32.85 9.49
CA THR A 225 2.43 -31.44 9.93
C THR A 225 2.58 -30.51 8.73
N HIS A 226 1.62 -29.61 8.59
CA HIS A 226 1.65 -28.52 7.62
C HIS A 226 1.82 -27.21 8.37
N LEU A 227 2.65 -26.32 7.86
CA LEU A 227 2.81 -24.96 8.34
C LEU A 227 2.09 -24.04 7.39
N ALA A 228 1.15 -23.27 7.91
CA ALA A 228 0.51 -22.18 7.14
C ALA A 228 1.47 -20.99 7.06
N ILE A 229 1.76 -20.57 5.85
CA ILE A 229 2.58 -19.39 5.53
C ILE A 229 1.71 -18.39 4.80
N HIS A 230 1.96 -17.12 5.02
CA HIS A 230 1.31 -16.03 4.31
C HIS A 230 2.30 -14.89 4.02
N HIS A 231 1.89 -13.95 3.21
CA HIS A 231 2.74 -12.89 2.69
C HIS A 231 3.03 -11.73 3.67
N LEU A 232 2.33 -11.66 4.80
CA LEU A 232 2.53 -10.61 5.82
C LEU A 232 3.62 -11.07 6.78
N LEU A 233 4.82 -10.54 6.60
CA LEU A 233 6.01 -10.92 7.36
C LEU A 233 6.47 -9.78 8.27
N ASN A 234 7.05 -10.14 9.41
CA ASN A 234 7.89 -9.22 10.15
C ASN A 234 9.29 -9.23 9.52
N ALA A 235 9.70 -8.12 8.93
CA ALA A 235 10.97 -8.04 8.20
C ALA A 235 12.22 -8.16 9.11
N ILE A 236 12.08 -8.09 10.43
CA ILE A 236 13.19 -8.27 11.37
C ILE A 236 13.62 -9.75 11.41
N ASP A 237 12.69 -10.67 11.58
CA ASP A 237 12.93 -12.11 11.65
C ASP A 237 12.55 -12.87 10.35
N GLY A 238 11.82 -12.20 9.43
CA GLY A 238 11.36 -12.77 8.17
C GLY A 238 10.22 -13.76 8.30
N LEU A 239 9.59 -13.85 9.47
CA LEU A 239 8.53 -14.83 9.74
C LEU A 239 7.13 -14.25 9.52
N PRO A 240 6.16 -15.09 9.12
CA PRO A 240 4.75 -14.71 9.08
C PRO A 240 4.24 -14.31 10.46
N VAL A 241 3.53 -13.19 10.55
CA VAL A 241 2.88 -12.76 11.80
C VAL A 241 1.61 -13.57 12.07
N GLN A 242 1.36 -13.92 13.34
CA GLN A 242 0.32 -14.91 13.69
C GLN A 242 -0.74 -14.38 14.67
N GLN A 243 -0.60 -13.15 15.17
CA GLN A 243 -1.48 -12.65 16.25
C GLN A 243 -2.70 -11.87 15.73
N THR A 244 -2.60 -11.33 14.53
CA THR A 244 -3.62 -10.48 13.91
C THR A 244 -4.17 -11.17 12.66
N GLU A 245 -5.49 -11.24 12.53
CA GLU A 245 -6.17 -11.86 11.39
C GLU A 245 -6.61 -10.84 10.34
N ALA A 246 -6.97 -9.64 10.77
CA ALA A 246 -7.35 -8.58 9.84
C ALA A 246 -7.11 -7.19 10.43
N THR A 247 -6.82 -6.26 9.55
CA THR A 247 -6.68 -4.84 9.88
C THR A 247 -7.45 -3.99 8.88
N TRP A 248 -7.99 -2.87 9.35
CA TRP A 248 -8.67 -1.86 8.54
C TRP A 248 -8.16 -0.48 8.93
N VAL A 249 -7.81 0.32 7.96
CA VAL A 249 -7.26 1.66 8.15
C VAL A 249 -8.03 2.68 7.34
N ALA A 250 -8.43 3.76 7.97
CA ALA A 250 -9.05 4.93 7.33
C ALA A 250 -8.09 6.13 7.41
N VAL A 251 -7.84 6.78 6.28
CA VAL A 251 -6.99 7.96 6.15
C VAL A 251 -7.74 9.05 5.40
N ARG A 252 -7.72 10.29 5.92
CA ARG A 252 -8.37 11.42 5.25
C ARG A 252 -7.54 11.93 4.08
N SER A 253 -8.19 12.47 3.06
CA SER A 253 -7.57 12.93 1.81
C SER A 253 -6.40 13.90 1.96
N ALA A 254 -6.36 14.70 3.01
CA ALA A 254 -5.30 15.70 3.23
C ALA A 254 -4.03 15.15 3.93
N SER A 255 -3.94 13.85 4.16
CA SER A 255 -2.84 13.23 4.91
C SER A 255 -1.63 12.99 4.01
N PHE A 256 -0.44 13.03 4.62
CA PHE A 256 0.89 12.64 4.12
C PHE A 256 1.11 12.79 2.59
N GLY A 257 1.52 13.99 2.16
CA GLY A 257 1.96 14.23 0.78
C GLY A 257 0.89 14.09 -0.31
N GLY A 258 -0.39 13.88 0.05
CA GLY A 258 -1.47 13.71 -0.91
C GLY A 258 -1.69 12.27 -1.39
N TYR A 259 -1.10 11.27 -0.73
CA TYR A 259 -1.22 9.85 -1.04
C TYR A 259 -1.93 9.07 0.09
N PRO A 260 -3.21 9.35 0.38
CA PRO A 260 -3.92 8.77 1.52
C PRO A 260 -4.10 7.25 1.42
N THR A 261 -4.27 6.71 0.20
CA THR A 261 -4.46 5.26 -0.01
C THR A 261 -3.15 4.51 0.19
N ALA A 262 -2.01 5.06 -0.26
CA ALA A 262 -0.69 4.50 0.01
C ALA A 262 -0.41 4.42 1.51
N VAL A 263 -0.75 5.48 2.25
CA VAL A 263 -0.60 5.52 3.71
C VAL A 263 -1.51 4.50 4.38
N ALA A 264 -2.77 4.41 3.98
CA ALA A 264 -3.73 3.47 4.55
C ALA A 264 -3.31 2.00 4.29
N ASP A 265 -2.84 1.67 3.08
CA ASP A 265 -2.34 0.35 2.68
C ASP A 265 -1.10 -0.03 3.50
N GLY A 266 -0.10 0.89 3.56
CA GLY A 266 1.11 0.69 4.36
C GLY A 266 0.83 0.51 5.85
N LEU A 267 -0.08 1.29 6.42
CA LEU A 267 -0.48 1.19 7.82
C LEU A 267 -1.31 -0.07 8.09
N ALA A 268 -2.18 -0.50 7.15
CA ALA A 268 -2.89 -1.76 7.28
C ALA A 268 -1.92 -2.95 7.38
N THR A 269 -0.81 -2.91 6.62
CA THR A 269 0.28 -3.89 6.76
C THR A 269 1.08 -3.68 8.05
N ALA A 270 1.40 -2.43 8.43
CA ALA A 270 2.22 -2.14 9.61
C ALA A 270 1.55 -2.53 10.93
N LEU A 271 0.22 -2.51 11.01
CA LEU A 271 -0.55 -2.90 12.20
C LEU A 271 -0.41 -4.40 12.55
N PHE A 272 0.14 -5.23 11.67
CA PHE A 272 0.50 -6.61 12.01
C PHE A 272 1.79 -6.73 12.82
N VAL A 273 2.65 -5.70 12.78
CA VAL A 273 4.01 -5.74 13.36
C VAL A 273 4.31 -4.59 14.33
N ALA A 274 3.41 -3.63 14.47
CA ALA A 274 3.62 -2.44 15.30
C ALA A 274 2.33 -2.00 16.01
N ASP A 275 2.48 -1.39 17.19
CA ASP A 275 1.37 -0.84 17.97
C ASP A 275 0.79 0.41 17.30
N PRO A 276 -0.56 0.56 17.20
CA PRO A 276 -1.19 1.77 16.65
C PRO A 276 -0.73 3.07 17.30
N ASN A 277 -0.43 3.07 18.59
CA ASN A 277 0.05 4.27 19.30
C ASN A 277 1.46 4.68 18.86
N GLU A 278 2.33 3.73 18.55
CA GLU A 278 3.66 4.03 17.99
C GLU A 278 3.54 4.64 16.59
N LEU A 279 2.70 4.06 15.74
CA LEU A 279 2.44 4.55 14.38
C LEU A 279 1.79 5.94 14.37
N SER A 280 0.90 6.22 15.33
CA SER A 280 0.19 7.51 15.43
C SER A 280 1.11 8.69 15.75
N SER A 281 2.33 8.43 16.20
CA SER A 281 3.36 9.49 16.38
C SER A 281 3.85 10.08 15.05
N THR A 282 3.73 9.32 13.96
CA THR A 282 4.20 9.71 12.62
C THR A 282 3.04 9.94 11.65
N PHE A 283 1.96 9.16 11.77
CA PHE A 283 0.85 9.15 10.81
C PHE A 283 -0.47 9.52 11.49
N ALA A 284 -1.31 10.27 10.77
CA ALA A 284 -2.68 10.57 11.19
C ALA A 284 -3.65 9.58 10.51
N PHE A 285 -4.23 8.67 11.27
CA PHE A 285 -5.13 7.63 10.77
C PHE A 285 -6.08 7.15 11.86
N ASP A 286 -7.12 6.45 11.44
CA ASP A 286 -8.00 5.67 12.29
C ASP A 286 -7.97 4.22 11.86
N CYS A 287 -8.05 3.28 12.81
CA CYS A 287 -7.91 1.87 12.52
C CYS A 287 -8.83 0.99 13.35
N ALA A 288 -9.01 -0.22 12.84
CA ALA A 288 -9.52 -1.35 13.58
C ALA A 288 -8.64 -2.58 13.30
N THR A 289 -8.48 -3.45 14.28
CA THR A 289 -7.78 -4.73 14.16
C THR A 289 -8.63 -5.85 14.73
N LEU A 290 -8.50 -7.04 14.16
CA LEU A 290 -9.11 -8.27 14.65
C LEU A 290 -7.99 -9.27 14.93
N ASP A 291 -7.92 -9.81 16.15
CA ASP A 291 -6.93 -10.82 16.53
C ASP A 291 -7.45 -12.25 16.29
N VAL A 292 -6.55 -13.23 16.49
CA VAL A 292 -6.84 -14.67 16.35
C VAL A 292 -7.89 -15.19 17.34
N ASP A 293 -8.10 -14.50 18.46
CA ASP A 293 -9.15 -14.80 19.45
C ASP A 293 -10.47 -14.08 19.14
N ARG A 294 -10.57 -13.45 17.97
CA ARG A 294 -11.73 -12.68 17.48
C ARG A 294 -12.05 -11.44 18.32
N HIS A 295 -11.05 -10.89 19.02
CA HIS A 295 -11.22 -9.62 19.69
C HIS A 295 -10.93 -8.46 18.72
N ALA A 296 -11.90 -7.56 18.60
CA ALA A 296 -11.75 -6.34 17.80
C ALA A 296 -11.26 -5.18 18.67
N THR A 297 -10.19 -4.50 18.22
CA THR A 297 -9.74 -3.22 18.77
C THR A 297 -10.01 -2.12 17.76
N ILE A 298 -10.56 -0.99 18.22
CA ILE A 298 -11.04 0.09 17.35
C ILE A 298 -10.52 1.44 17.90
N SER A 299 -9.90 2.27 17.05
CA SER A 299 -9.58 3.65 17.41
C SER A 299 -10.85 4.49 17.52
N ALA A 300 -10.80 5.56 18.33
CA ALA A 300 -11.97 6.38 18.65
C ALA A 300 -12.61 7.07 17.40
N GLY A 301 -11.81 7.34 16.37
CA GLY A 301 -12.27 8.00 15.13
C GLY A 301 -12.55 7.04 13.99
N PHE A 302 -12.42 5.72 14.18
CA PHE A 302 -12.67 4.74 13.13
C PHE A 302 -14.11 4.84 12.61
N PRO A 303 -14.31 4.95 11.28
CA PRO A 303 -15.63 5.24 10.71
C PRO A 303 -16.53 3.99 10.60
N GLY A 304 -16.37 3.02 11.47
CA GLY A 304 -17.06 1.74 11.40
C GLY A 304 -17.44 1.17 12.77
N ARG A 305 -18.08 0.00 12.71
CA ARG A 305 -18.47 -0.78 13.89
C ARG A 305 -18.47 -2.27 13.57
N PHE A 306 -18.20 -3.09 14.55
CA PHE A 306 -18.36 -4.54 14.51
C PHE A 306 -19.76 -4.94 14.96
N PHE A 307 -20.21 -6.12 14.57
CA PHE A 307 -21.51 -6.70 14.94
C PHE A 307 -21.43 -7.53 16.21
#